data_1132e2b848046c0bd7eb814e127f343d
#
_entry.id   1132e2b848046c0bd7eb814e127f343d
#
_cell.length_a   1.000
_cell.length_b   1.000
_cell.length_c   1.000
_cell.angle_alpha   90.00
_cell.angle_beta   90.00
_cell.angle_gamma   90.00
#
_symmetry.space_group_name_H-M   'P 1'
#
loop_
_entity.id
_entity.type
_entity.pdbx_description
1 polymer ?
#
loop_
_entity_poly.entity_id
_entity_poly.type
_entity_poly.pdbx_seq_one_letter_code
_entity_poly.pdbx_strand_id
1 'polypeptide(L)'
;MPPTLKRIGSNTDIGFTLRRCFHKNDFRPHQREVIEAALQGYDVYVQAATSFGKSLCFQLPAVVDQGITIVVSPLLSLMINQVEALRASGIDASSLNSNTPYNEKQRIQRDLGTGHPKTKLLYVTPELCSTPSFRDRLKLVYRQKELARVAIDEAHCISEWGHDFRTDFKRLSWFRESFPDVPIMCLTATANPQVRQDILETLRLDASPERIKTFLMSPQRRNLHLEIRYTRDEEDNRLSDFLRWLRGVYDRRRADTRLSELQEAGERPESVPGIIYTISRDECESLSASLRNEGIGARPFHARLPKEVKEETLARWISNEPGYDIIVATTAFGMGIDKNNVRFVVHWRIPKSFEGYYQEAGRAGRDGNASYCFLYYSREDLERVMRLVKSDGAEASHSNYEARMRSLKALAEYCENTSTCRHAQICKYFGETAAAECDFACDWHKDAHDLNKRFMKGLANAEWVSTQAVQGTYDGYYDD
;
A
#
# COMPACT_ATOMS: atom_id res chain seq x y z
N MET A 1 -2.08 37.68 -2.47
CA MET A 1 -0.85 37.76 -1.61
C MET A 1 -0.41 36.32 -1.38
N PRO A 2 0.87 35.99 -1.52
CA PRO A 2 1.33 34.67 -1.12
C PRO A 2 0.98 34.48 0.36
N PRO A 3 0.56 33.27 0.77
CA PRO A 3 0.28 33.00 2.17
C PRO A 3 1.51 33.35 2.99
N THR A 4 1.33 34.10 4.07
CA THR A 4 2.39 34.35 5.03
C THR A 4 2.80 32.99 5.61
N LEU A 5 3.90 32.43 5.09
CA LEU A 5 4.45 31.17 5.57
C LEU A 5 4.65 31.33 7.08
N LYS A 6 4.01 30.46 7.86
CA LYS A 6 4.24 30.37 9.30
C LYS A 6 5.72 30.09 9.50
N ARG A 7 6.44 31.03 10.09
CA ARG A 7 7.82 30.76 10.50
C ARG A 7 7.76 29.81 11.67
N ILE A 8 8.44 28.66 11.58
CA ILE A 8 8.74 27.83 12.76
C ILE A 8 9.43 28.78 13.73
N GLY A 9 8.86 28.97 14.92
CA GLY A 9 9.56 29.67 15.98
C GLY A 9 10.92 28.97 16.15
N SER A 10 12.00 29.73 16.20
CA SER A 10 13.38 29.22 16.26
C SER A 10 13.67 28.23 17.41
N ASN A 11 12.66 27.89 18.22
CA ASN A 11 12.73 27.03 19.40
C ASN A 11 11.98 25.68 19.29
N THR A 12 11.41 25.33 18.15
CA THR A 12 10.69 24.05 18.04
C THR A 12 11.66 22.92 17.68
N ASP A 13 12.11 22.17 18.69
CA ASP A 13 12.91 20.96 18.48
C ASP A 13 12.01 19.80 18.04
N ILE A 14 11.88 19.58 16.72
CA ILE A 14 11.13 18.46 16.17
C ILE A 14 11.76 17.11 16.53
N GLY A 15 13.07 17.06 16.79
CA GLY A 15 13.77 15.87 17.28
C GLY A 15 13.35 15.51 18.70
N PHE A 16 13.13 16.51 19.54
CA PHE A 16 12.58 16.27 20.89
C PHE A 16 11.16 15.69 20.82
N THR A 17 10.30 16.25 19.98
CA THR A 17 8.94 15.71 19.75
C THR A 17 8.97 14.29 19.20
N LEU A 18 9.89 13.99 18.27
CA LEU A 18 10.09 12.64 17.73
C LEU A 18 10.39 11.63 18.83
N ARG A 19 11.37 11.94 19.70
CA ARG A 19 11.77 11.03 20.78
C ARG A 19 10.67 10.90 21.85
N ARG A 20 10.09 12.01 22.27
CA ARG A 20 9.13 12.04 23.39
C ARG A 20 7.78 11.44 23.04
N CYS A 21 7.23 11.80 21.86
CA CYS A 21 5.85 11.45 21.49
C CYS A 21 5.77 10.23 20.56
N PHE A 22 6.81 9.96 19.79
CA PHE A 22 6.80 8.87 18.82
C PHE A 22 7.81 7.76 19.12
N HIS A 23 8.58 7.90 20.21
CA HIS A 23 9.56 6.91 20.69
C HIS A 23 10.55 6.47 19.59
N LYS A 24 10.98 7.42 18.75
CA LYS A 24 11.96 7.23 17.68
C LYS A 24 13.17 8.11 17.92
N ASN A 25 14.37 7.52 17.74
CA ASN A 25 15.61 8.25 17.96
C ASN A 25 15.91 9.21 16.81
N ASP A 26 15.69 8.75 15.58
CA ASP A 26 16.10 9.46 14.35
C ASP A 26 14.98 9.47 13.30
N PHE A 27 15.03 10.48 12.43
CA PHE A 27 14.23 10.53 11.22
C PHE A 27 14.82 9.59 10.17
N ARG A 28 13.97 8.95 9.38
CA ARG A 28 14.40 8.32 8.14
C ARG A 28 14.82 9.40 7.13
N PRO A 29 15.66 9.08 6.13
CA PRO A 29 16.06 10.04 5.09
C PRO A 29 14.84 10.78 4.53
N HIS A 30 14.95 12.10 4.37
CA HIS A 30 13.92 13.03 3.88
C HIS A 30 12.67 13.24 4.77
N GLN A 31 12.47 12.48 5.84
CA GLN A 31 11.32 12.73 6.73
C GLN A 31 11.38 14.11 7.39
N ARG A 32 12.60 14.53 7.81
CA ARG A 32 12.83 15.84 8.44
C ARG A 32 12.43 16.97 7.50
N GLU A 33 12.89 16.95 6.25
CA GLU A 33 12.62 17.98 5.25
C GLU A 33 11.13 18.08 4.92
N VAL A 34 10.45 16.94 4.83
CA VAL A 34 8.99 16.88 4.64
C VAL A 34 8.24 17.52 5.80
N ILE A 35 8.63 17.20 7.05
CA ILE A 35 8.03 17.73 8.26
C ILE A 35 8.27 19.24 8.38
N GLU A 36 9.49 19.69 8.12
CA GLU A 36 9.85 21.11 8.15
C GLU A 36 9.07 21.90 7.10
N ALA A 37 8.94 21.39 5.87
CA ALA A 37 8.12 22.02 4.85
C ALA A 37 6.64 22.13 5.28
N ALA A 38 6.11 21.10 5.89
CA ALA A 38 4.75 21.12 6.43
C ALA A 38 4.57 22.15 7.55
N LEU A 39 5.51 22.25 8.48
CA LEU A 39 5.50 23.26 9.57
C LEU A 39 5.69 24.70 9.08
N GLN A 40 6.39 24.88 7.96
CA GLN A 40 6.52 26.18 7.29
C GLN A 40 5.22 26.61 6.58
N GLY A 41 4.22 25.74 6.50
CA GLY A 41 2.91 26.05 5.90
C GLY A 41 2.85 25.83 4.38
N TYR A 42 3.81 25.10 3.81
CA TYR A 42 3.72 24.68 2.41
C TYR A 42 2.64 23.62 2.23
N ASP A 43 2.04 23.59 1.07
CA ASP A 43 1.40 22.40 0.55
C ASP A 43 2.49 21.36 0.27
N VAL A 44 2.23 20.11 0.55
CA VAL A 44 3.26 19.06 0.47
C VAL A 44 2.72 17.85 -0.29
N TYR A 45 3.46 17.41 -1.30
CA TYR A 45 3.20 16.14 -1.97
C TYR A 45 4.34 15.16 -1.64
N VAL A 46 3.98 13.99 -1.10
CA VAL A 46 4.94 12.94 -0.72
C VAL A 46 4.61 11.65 -1.45
N GLN A 47 5.52 11.22 -2.30
CA GLN A 47 5.50 9.90 -2.90
C GLN A 47 6.64 9.06 -2.34
N ALA A 48 6.32 8.03 -1.56
CA ALA A 48 7.31 7.21 -0.89
C ALA A 48 6.80 5.80 -0.65
N ALA A 49 7.68 4.81 -0.67
CA ALA A 49 7.37 3.41 -0.41
C ALA A 49 6.61 3.20 0.91
N THR A 50 5.88 2.10 1.04
CA THR A 50 5.07 1.78 2.23
C THR A 50 5.87 1.75 3.53
N SER A 51 7.14 1.39 3.47
CA SER A 51 8.06 1.35 4.63
C SER A 51 8.65 2.70 5.02
N PHE A 52 8.45 3.78 4.26
CA PHE A 52 9.03 5.10 4.52
C PHE A 52 8.56 5.71 5.85
N GLY A 53 7.37 5.36 6.34
CA GLY A 53 6.78 5.99 7.54
C GLY A 53 6.07 7.29 7.22
N LYS A 54 5.31 7.33 6.13
CA LYS A 54 4.52 8.47 5.65
C LYS A 54 3.64 9.11 6.73
N SER A 55 3.03 8.30 7.59
CA SER A 55 2.13 8.80 8.64
C SER A 55 2.81 9.78 9.61
N LEU A 56 4.09 9.55 9.96
CA LEU A 56 4.85 10.45 10.82
C LEU A 56 4.94 11.86 10.22
N CYS A 57 4.99 11.97 8.89
CA CYS A 57 5.15 13.23 8.19
C CYS A 57 3.98 14.21 8.41
N PHE A 58 2.78 13.71 8.70
CA PHE A 58 1.65 14.56 9.08
C PHE A 58 1.32 14.50 10.58
N GLN A 59 1.65 13.41 11.26
CA GLN A 59 1.37 13.25 12.69
C GLN A 59 2.26 14.16 13.55
N LEU A 60 3.56 14.21 13.27
CA LEU A 60 4.47 15.04 14.05
C LEU A 60 4.16 16.54 13.91
N PRO A 61 3.94 17.10 12.69
CA PRO A 61 3.48 18.47 12.56
C PRO A 61 2.17 18.78 13.29
N ALA A 62 1.22 17.83 13.35
CA ALA A 62 -0.04 18.00 14.05
C ALA A 62 0.15 18.14 15.58
N VAL A 63 1.17 17.49 16.15
CA VAL A 63 1.52 17.62 17.58
C VAL A 63 2.19 18.95 17.88
N VAL A 64 3.02 19.43 16.96
CA VAL A 64 3.79 20.68 17.11
C VAL A 64 2.92 21.92 16.86
N ASP A 65 2.07 21.88 15.84
CA ASP A 65 1.24 23.03 15.48
C ASP A 65 0.08 23.23 16.46
N GLN A 66 -0.37 24.48 16.57
CA GLN A 66 -1.64 24.80 17.20
C GLN A 66 -2.80 24.36 16.30
N GLY A 67 -3.91 23.97 16.90
CA GLY A 67 -5.13 23.56 16.20
C GLY A 67 -5.15 22.09 15.80
N ILE A 68 -6.09 21.75 14.92
CA ILE A 68 -6.40 20.38 14.53
C ILE A 68 -5.93 20.09 13.09
N THR A 69 -5.37 18.91 12.88
CA THR A 69 -5.12 18.34 11.55
C THR A 69 -6.24 17.37 11.18
N ILE A 70 -6.89 17.60 10.05
CA ILE A 70 -7.84 16.65 9.46
C ILE A 70 -7.05 15.64 8.62
N VAL A 71 -7.24 14.35 8.89
CA VAL A 71 -6.60 13.27 8.14
C VAL A 71 -7.68 12.52 7.38
N VAL A 72 -7.70 12.67 6.05
CA VAL A 72 -8.61 11.92 5.18
C VAL A 72 -7.95 10.60 4.80
N SER A 73 -8.58 9.48 5.15
CA SER A 73 -8.08 8.13 4.86
C SER A 73 -9.20 7.23 4.34
N PRO A 74 -8.93 6.38 3.33
CA PRO A 74 -9.97 5.50 2.74
C PRO A 74 -10.32 4.28 3.60
N LEU A 75 -9.59 4.04 4.70
CA LEU A 75 -9.59 2.76 5.37
C LEU A 75 -9.85 2.85 6.86
N LEU A 76 -11.00 2.32 7.26
CA LEU A 76 -11.42 2.31 8.67
C LEU A 76 -10.44 1.57 9.59
N SER A 77 -9.92 0.42 9.17
CA SER A 77 -8.96 -0.36 9.97
C SER A 77 -7.64 0.39 10.20
N LEU A 78 -7.12 1.06 9.15
CA LEU A 78 -5.92 1.87 9.27
C LEU A 78 -6.15 3.06 10.20
N MET A 79 -7.30 3.75 10.07
CA MET A 79 -7.66 4.86 10.94
C MET A 79 -7.71 4.43 12.41
N ILE A 80 -8.34 3.29 12.72
CA ILE A 80 -8.44 2.76 14.08
C ILE A 80 -7.05 2.49 14.64
N ASN A 81 -6.23 1.71 13.93
CA ASN A 81 -4.87 1.38 14.38
C ASN A 81 -4.00 2.62 14.62
N GLN A 82 -4.08 3.62 13.74
CA GLN A 82 -3.32 4.87 13.91
C GLN A 82 -3.82 5.69 15.10
N VAL A 83 -5.13 5.79 15.29
CA VAL A 83 -5.71 6.50 16.44
C VAL A 83 -5.34 5.83 17.76
N GLU A 84 -5.41 4.50 17.85
CA GLU A 84 -5.01 3.74 19.03
C GLU A 84 -3.53 3.93 19.36
N ALA A 85 -2.65 3.84 18.36
CA ALA A 85 -1.22 4.06 18.56
C ALA A 85 -0.90 5.49 19.01
N LEU A 86 -1.57 6.50 18.47
CA LEU A 86 -1.40 7.90 18.89
C LEU A 86 -1.90 8.11 20.32
N ARG A 87 -3.06 7.58 20.69
CA ARG A 87 -3.59 7.65 22.05
C ARG A 87 -2.69 6.94 23.05
N ALA A 88 -2.14 5.78 22.69
CA ALA A 88 -1.16 5.08 23.52
C ALA A 88 0.11 5.90 23.77
N SER A 89 0.45 6.78 22.84
CA SER A 89 1.57 7.75 22.97
C SER A 89 1.16 9.07 23.62
N GLY A 90 -0.05 9.17 24.18
CA GLY A 90 -0.54 10.38 24.86
C GLY A 90 -0.95 11.51 23.92
N ILE A 91 -1.17 11.24 22.63
CA ILE A 91 -1.58 12.23 21.63
C ILE A 91 -3.10 12.16 21.46
N ASP A 92 -3.78 13.31 21.62
CA ASP A 92 -5.23 13.41 21.40
C ASP A 92 -5.59 13.22 19.92
N ALA A 93 -6.00 12.02 19.58
CA ALA A 93 -6.46 11.64 18.25
C ALA A 93 -7.84 11.00 18.30
N SER A 94 -8.63 11.22 17.26
CA SER A 94 -9.98 10.66 17.14
C SER A 94 -10.28 10.23 15.71
N SER A 95 -11.20 9.27 15.56
CA SER A 95 -11.72 8.83 14.27
C SER A 95 -13.22 9.09 14.20
N LEU A 96 -13.65 9.72 13.12
CA LEU A 96 -15.07 10.02 12.87
C LEU A 96 -15.49 9.38 11.53
N ASN A 97 -16.34 8.37 11.63
CA ASN A 97 -16.83 7.59 10.50
C ASN A 97 -18.20 6.98 10.80
N SER A 98 -18.75 6.16 9.90
CA SER A 98 -20.06 5.51 10.08
C SER A 98 -20.14 4.62 11.31
N ASN A 99 -19.02 3.98 11.69
CA ASN A 99 -18.93 3.03 12.81
C ASN A 99 -18.59 3.70 14.16
N THR A 100 -18.36 5.02 14.18
CA THR A 100 -18.05 5.75 15.41
C THR A 100 -19.24 5.72 16.35
N PRO A 101 -19.09 5.23 17.61
CA PRO A 101 -20.17 5.20 18.59
C PRO A 101 -20.78 6.58 18.85
N TYR A 102 -22.07 6.63 19.12
CA TYR A 102 -22.82 7.89 19.27
C TYR A 102 -22.20 8.83 20.33
N ASN A 103 -21.83 8.29 21.49
CA ASN A 103 -21.22 9.09 22.57
C ASN A 103 -19.88 9.71 22.14
N GLU A 104 -19.05 8.93 21.44
CA GLU A 104 -17.76 9.41 20.90
C GLU A 104 -17.99 10.47 19.80
N LYS A 105 -18.96 10.24 18.93
CA LYS A 105 -19.37 11.22 17.91
C LYS A 105 -19.79 12.55 18.55
N GLN A 106 -20.59 12.51 19.62
CA GLN A 106 -20.98 13.72 20.35
C GLN A 106 -19.80 14.39 21.03
N ARG A 107 -18.86 13.60 21.61
CA ARG A 107 -17.64 14.13 22.22
C ARG A 107 -16.81 14.90 21.19
N ILE A 108 -16.54 14.29 20.03
CA ILE A 108 -15.80 14.92 18.93
C ILE A 108 -16.52 16.18 18.46
N GLN A 109 -17.83 16.13 18.30
CA GLN A 109 -18.63 17.28 17.84
C GLN A 109 -18.58 18.45 18.83
N ARG A 110 -18.59 18.19 20.13
CA ARG A 110 -18.44 19.22 21.18
C ARG A 110 -17.04 19.82 21.15
N ASP A 111 -16.01 18.97 21.07
CA ASP A 111 -14.63 19.41 21.02
C ASP A 111 -14.35 20.35 19.83
N LEU A 112 -14.84 20.00 18.64
CA LEU A 112 -14.75 20.85 17.43
C LEU A 112 -15.52 22.17 17.56
N GLY A 113 -16.50 22.25 18.46
CA GLY A 113 -17.28 23.45 18.72
C GLY A 113 -16.64 24.39 19.73
N THR A 114 -15.54 23.98 20.38
CA THR A 114 -14.79 24.83 21.31
C THR A 114 -13.91 25.82 20.55
N GLY A 115 -13.49 26.91 21.20
CA GLY A 115 -12.53 27.86 20.59
C GLY A 115 -11.13 27.25 20.39
N HIS A 116 -10.80 26.19 21.12
CA HIS A 116 -9.51 25.48 21.08
C HIS A 116 -9.72 23.98 21.20
N PRO A 117 -9.91 23.25 20.08
CA PRO A 117 -10.08 21.81 20.10
C PRO A 117 -8.89 21.12 20.75
N LYS A 118 -9.15 20.15 21.65
CA LYS A 118 -8.09 19.31 22.24
C LYS A 118 -7.56 18.28 21.25
N THR A 119 -8.45 17.77 20.40
CA THR A 119 -8.08 16.79 19.36
C THR A 119 -7.04 17.37 18.40
N LYS A 120 -5.84 16.77 18.35
CA LYS A 120 -4.76 17.16 17.45
C LYS A 120 -4.91 16.59 16.05
N LEU A 121 -5.38 15.34 15.97
CA LEU A 121 -5.64 14.65 14.69
C LEU A 121 -7.05 14.08 14.68
N LEU A 122 -7.81 14.46 13.67
CA LEU A 122 -9.13 13.88 13.40
C LEU A 122 -9.09 13.11 12.09
N TYR A 123 -9.15 11.79 12.20
CA TYR A 123 -9.24 10.89 11.04
C TYR A 123 -10.68 10.80 10.56
N VAL A 124 -10.88 11.01 9.27
CA VAL A 124 -12.21 11.04 8.62
C VAL A 124 -12.18 10.26 7.31
N THR A 125 -13.36 9.74 6.92
CA THR A 125 -13.50 9.14 5.60
C THR A 125 -13.84 10.20 4.55
N PRO A 126 -13.54 9.98 3.26
CA PRO A 126 -13.85 10.92 2.19
C PRO A 126 -15.39 11.15 2.05
N GLU A 127 -16.22 10.10 2.29
CA GLU A 127 -17.66 10.20 2.29
C GLU A 127 -18.16 11.18 3.36
N LEU A 128 -17.57 11.14 4.56
CA LEU A 128 -17.90 12.09 5.62
C LEU A 128 -17.57 13.52 5.22
N CYS A 129 -16.44 13.73 4.53
CA CYS A 129 -16.05 15.06 4.04
C CYS A 129 -17.06 15.66 3.04
N SER A 130 -17.86 14.82 2.39
CA SER A 130 -18.90 15.25 1.47
C SER A 130 -20.20 15.69 2.16
N THR A 131 -20.37 15.41 3.48
CA THR A 131 -21.61 15.72 4.20
C THR A 131 -21.71 17.21 4.59
N PRO A 132 -22.88 17.85 4.42
CA PRO A 132 -23.06 19.25 4.81
C PRO A 132 -22.74 19.52 6.28
N SER A 133 -23.20 18.64 7.18
CA SER A 133 -22.98 18.77 8.63
C SER A 133 -21.49 18.81 9.00
N PHE A 134 -20.65 17.98 8.41
CA PHE A 134 -19.20 18.00 8.64
C PHE A 134 -18.57 19.27 8.07
N ARG A 135 -18.95 19.65 6.84
CA ARG A 135 -18.46 20.86 6.18
C ARG A 135 -18.74 22.13 6.98
N ASP A 136 -19.96 22.29 7.49
CA ASP A 136 -20.34 23.48 8.27
C ASP A 136 -19.57 23.53 9.60
N ARG A 137 -19.36 22.39 10.22
CA ARG A 137 -18.55 22.32 11.45
C ARG A 137 -17.09 22.67 11.20
N LEU A 138 -16.53 22.19 10.10
CA LEU A 138 -15.14 22.49 9.76
C LEU A 138 -14.94 23.96 9.37
N LYS A 139 -15.94 24.60 8.74
CA LYS A 139 -15.95 26.06 8.54
C LYS A 139 -15.91 26.84 9.85
N LEU A 140 -16.56 26.33 10.92
CA LEU A 140 -16.48 26.94 12.23
C LEU A 140 -15.06 26.86 12.79
N VAL A 141 -14.43 25.67 12.77
CA VAL A 141 -13.05 25.46 13.20
C VAL A 141 -12.08 26.36 12.42
N TYR A 142 -12.29 26.51 11.11
CA TYR A 142 -11.49 27.40 10.27
C TYR A 142 -11.61 28.88 10.66
N ARG A 143 -12.85 29.35 10.92
CA ARG A 143 -13.09 30.74 11.37
C ARG A 143 -12.42 31.04 12.71
N GLN A 144 -12.28 30.03 13.56
CA GLN A 144 -11.59 30.09 14.84
C GLN A 144 -10.07 30.05 14.71
N LYS A 145 -9.54 29.90 13.46
CA LYS A 145 -8.11 29.72 13.13
C LYS A 145 -7.49 28.47 13.76
N GLU A 146 -8.29 27.46 14.02
CA GLU A 146 -7.88 26.19 14.61
C GLU A 146 -7.74 25.05 13.59
N LEU A 147 -7.98 25.29 12.30
CA LEU A 147 -7.71 24.30 11.24
C LEU A 147 -6.25 24.45 10.78
N ALA A 148 -5.39 23.61 11.34
CA ALA A 148 -3.95 23.68 11.08
C ALA A 148 -3.55 23.15 9.70
N ARG A 149 -4.14 22.01 9.29
CA ARG A 149 -3.74 21.28 8.07
C ARG A 149 -4.80 20.27 7.66
N VAL A 150 -4.81 19.95 6.36
CA VAL A 150 -5.50 18.77 5.83
C VAL A 150 -4.45 17.80 5.28
N ALA A 151 -4.42 16.57 5.78
CA ALA A 151 -3.60 15.49 5.28
C ALA A 151 -4.49 14.49 4.53
N ILE A 152 -4.13 14.15 3.30
CA ILE A 152 -4.84 13.17 2.46
C ILE A 152 -3.92 11.96 2.32
N ASP A 153 -4.23 10.92 3.06
CA ASP A 153 -3.53 9.65 2.99
C ASP A 153 -4.07 8.81 1.84
N GLU A 154 -3.20 8.01 1.21
CA GLU A 154 -3.51 7.26 -0.01
C GLU A 154 -4.10 8.16 -1.12
N ALA A 155 -3.45 9.30 -1.35
CA ALA A 155 -3.93 10.33 -2.28
C ALA A 155 -4.13 9.83 -3.73
N HIS A 156 -3.55 8.68 -4.12
CA HIS A 156 -3.79 8.05 -5.42
C HIS A 156 -5.27 7.70 -5.67
N CYS A 157 -6.08 7.56 -4.59
CA CYS A 157 -7.52 7.34 -4.70
C CYS A 157 -8.30 8.54 -5.31
N ILE A 158 -7.67 9.71 -5.43
CA ILE A 158 -8.25 10.90 -6.07
C ILE A 158 -8.38 10.71 -7.59
N SER A 159 -7.38 10.05 -8.18
CA SER A 159 -7.22 9.99 -9.63
C SER A 159 -8.07 8.90 -10.27
N GLU A 160 -8.84 9.24 -11.29
CA GLU A 160 -9.53 8.27 -12.15
C GLU A 160 -8.55 7.36 -12.92
N TRP A 161 -7.32 7.80 -13.06
CA TRP A 161 -6.21 7.04 -13.65
C TRP A 161 -5.52 6.11 -12.64
N GLY A 162 -5.94 6.17 -11.36
CA GLY A 162 -5.47 5.32 -10.29
C GLY A 162 -6.20 3.96 -10.27
N HIS A 163 -5.52 2.95 -9.77
CA HIS A 163 -6.07 1.58 -9.64
C HIS A 163 -7.17 1.44 -8.57
N ASP A 164 -7.22 2.37 -7.62
CA ASP A 164 -8.20 2.39 -6.49
C ASP A 164 -8.95 3.73 -6.43
N PHE A 165 -9.42 4.18 -7.59
CA PHE A 165 -10.21 5.41 -7.68
C PHE A 165 -11.49 5.34 -6.84
N ARG A 166 -11.78 6.44 -6.12
CA ARG A 166 -13.01 6.60 -5.31
C ARG A 166 -13.62 7.97 -5.56
N THR A 167 -14.86 7.98 -6.01
CA THR A 167 -15.59 9.21 -6.38
C THR A 167 -15.60 10.28 -5.28
N ASP A 168 -15.68 9.88 -4.01
CA ASP A 168 -15.71 10.83 -2.90
C ASP A 168 -14.34 11.51 -2.68
N PHE A 169 -13.23 10.89 -3.08
CA PHE A 169 -11.92 11.54 -3.05
C PHE A 169 -11.81 12.70 -4.05
N LYS A 170 -12.45 12.60 -5.21
CA LYS A 170 -12.45 13.69 -6.20
C LYS A 170 -13.11 14.96 -5.66
N ARG A 171 -14.07 14.82 -4.72
CA ARG A 171 -14.74 15.94 -4.07
C ARG A 171 -13.89 16.65 -3.02
N LEU A 172 -12.67 16.17 -2.72
CA LEU A 172 -11.78 16.78 -1.74
C LEU A 172 -11.19 18.11 -2.23
N SER A 173 -11.32 18.47 -3.51
CA SER A 173 -11.06 19.84 -4.02
C SER A 173 -11.77 20.91 -3.19
N TRP A 174 -12.92 20.56 -2.58
CA TRP A 174 -13.65 21.43 -1.66
C TRP A 174 -12.77 22.01 -0.53
N PHE A 175 -11.77 21.29 -0.04
CA PHE A 175 -10.88 21.79 1.01
C PHE A 175 -10.13 23.05 0.53
N ARG A 176 -9.56 23.01 -0.68
CA ARG A 176 -8.86 24.17 -1.25
C ARG A 176 -9.81 25.32 -1.53
N GLU A 177 -11.01 25.03 -2.02
CA GLU A 177 -12.03 26.04 -2.32
C GLU A 177 -12.55 26.75 -1.06
N SER A 178 -12.76 26.01 0.03
CA SER A 178 -13.32 26.55 1.27
C SER A 178 -12.25 27.11 2.24
N PHE A 179 -11.02 26.64 2.16
CA PHE A 179 -9.92 26.97 3.08
C PHE A 179 -8.64 27.26 2.29
N PRO A 180 -8.59 28.39 1.55
CA PRO A 180 -7.53 28.65 0.59
C PRO A 180 -6.13 28.80 1.21
N ASP A 181 -6.06 29.20 2.47
CA ASP A 181 -4.82 29.40 3.23
C ASP A 181 -4.38 28.20 4.06
N VAL A 182 -5.23 27.16 4.20
CA VAL A 182 -4.89 25.95 4.95
C VAL A 182 -3.99 25.04 4.10
N PRO A 183 -2.82 24.62 4.63
CA PRO A 183 -1.94 23.70 3.91
C PRO A 183 -2.58 22.34 3.67
N ILE A 184 -2.40 21.79 2.46
CA ILE A 184 -2.82 20.44 2.10
C ILE A 184 -1.58 19.57 1.95
N MET A 185 -1.60 18.39 2.54
CA MET A 185 -0.54 17.39 2.45
C MET A 185 -1.07 16.11 1.80
N CYS A 186 -0.52 15.72 0.67
CA CYS A 186 -0.88 14.50 -0.05
C CYS A 186 0.21 13.45 0.11
N LEU A 187 -0.17 12.25 0.52
CA LEU A 187 0.76 11.14 0.72
C LEU A 187 0.29 9.91 -0.03
N THR A 188 1.19 9.28 -0.76
CA THR A 188 0.92 8.02 -1.46
C THR A 188 2.18 7.19 -1.63
N ALA A 189 2.01 5.89 -1.84
CA ALA A 189 3.10 5.00 -2.25
C ALA A 189 3.05 4.70 -3.77
N THR A 190 1.89 4.83 -4.39
CA THR A 190 1.56 4.22 -5.68
C THR A 190 0.96 5.23 -6.64
N ALA A 191 1.74 6.21 -7.06
CA ALA A 191 1.34 7.16 -8.09
C ALA A 191 2.37 7.17 -9.23
N ASN A 192 1.95 6.79 -10.43
CA ASN A 192 2.74 7.06 -11.63
C ASN A 192 2.65 8.56 -12.00
N PRO A 193 3.46 9.07 -12.95
CA PRO A 193 3.45 10.50 -13.29
C PRO A 193 2.07 11.06 -13.66
N GLN A 194 1.24 10.28 -14.37
CA GLN A 194 -0.11 10.69 -14.76
C GLN A 194 -1.03 10.84 -13.55
N VAL A 195 -1.01 9.85 -12.65
CA VAL A 195 -1.79 9.88 -11.39
C VAL A 195 -1.37 11.06 -10.51
N ARG A 196 -0.06 11.32 -10.42
CA ARG A 196 0.47 12.47 -9.67
C ARG A 196 -0.05 13.78 -10.22
N GLN A 197 0.02 13.97 -11.53
CA GLN A 197 -0.46 15.19 -12.18
C GLN A 197 -1.95 15.40 -11.89
N ASP A 198 -2.77 14.38 -12.07
CA ASP A 198 -4.21 14.42 -11.83
C ASP A 198 -4.57 14.75 -10.34
N ILE A 199 -3.79 14.24 -9.38
CA ILE A 199 -3.94 14.61 -7.97
C ILE A 199 -3.71 16.11 -7.76
N LEU A 200 -2.63 16.64 -8.31
CA LEU A 200 -2.27 18.05 -8.14
C LEU A 200 -3.32 18.97 -8.78
N GLU A 201 -3.78 18.64 -9.98
CA GLU A 201 -4.82 19.38 -10.70
C GLU A 201 -6.17 19.33 -9.96
N THR A 202 -6.62 18.13 -9.56
CA THR A 202 -7.89 17.93 -8.85
C THR A 202 -7.96 18.74 -7.55
N LEU A 203 -6.86 18.79 -6.81
CA LEU A 203 -6.77 19.55 -5.56
C LEU A 203 -6.34 21.01 -5.76
N ARG A 204 -6.12 21.44 -7.01
CA ARG A 204 -5.63 22.79 -7.37
C ARG A 204 -4.33 23.18 -6.66
N LEU A 205 -3.44 22.22 -6.49
CA LEU A 205 -2.13 22.43 -5.87
C LEU A 205 -1.09 22.93 -6.89
N ASP A 206 -1.33 22.68 -8.16
CA ASP A 206 -0.55 23.15 -9.31
C ASP A 206 -0.75 24.63 -9.63
N ALA A 207 -1.86 25.23 -9.18
CA ALA A 207 -2.19 26.63 -9.41
C ALA A 207 -1.23 27.63 -8.75
N SER A 208 -0.44 27.18 -7.75
CA SER A 208 0.56 27.99 -7.04
C SER A 208 1.83 27.18 -6.81
N PRO A 209 2.68 27.02 -7.84
CA PRO A 209 3.88 26.19 -7.76
C PRO A 209 4.87 26.60 -6.65
N GLU A 210 4.91 27.89 -6.28
CA GLU A 210 5.74 28.40 -5.20
C GLU A 210 5.26 27.96 -3.80
N ARG A 211 4.00 27.54 -3.69
CA ARG A 211 3.39 27.12 -2.44
C ARG A 211 3.56 25.63 -2.16
N ILE A 212 3.84 24.81 -3.18
CA ILE A 212 3.95 23.36 -3.03
C ILE A 212 5.41 22.90 -2.95
N LYS A 213 5.67 21.95 -2.07
CA LYS A 213 6.92 21.17 -2.00
C LYS A 213 6.63 19.72 -2.36
N THR A 214 7.34 19.23 -3.38
CA THR A 214 7.18 17.86 -3.87
C THR A 214 8.38 17.02 -3.47
N PHE A 215 8.11 15.91 -2.80
CA PHE A 215 9.10 14.94 -2.35
C PHE A 215 8.83 13.60 -3.02
N LEU A 216 9.69 13.23 -3.96
CA LEU A 216 9.64 11.97 -4.69
C LEU A 216 10.78 11.09 -4.21
N MET A 217 10.47 10.08 -3.42
CA MET A 217 11.44 9.07 -2.97
C MET A 217 11.42 7.90 -3.92
N SER A 218 12.58 7.29 -4.08
CA SER A 218 12.68 6.09 -4.91
C SER A 218 11.71 5.00 -4.48
N PRO A 219 10.96 4.39 -5.40
CA PRO A 219 10.14 3.23 -5.11
C PRO A 219 10.97 1.98 -4.88
N GLN A 220 12.28 2.05 -5.07
CA GLN A 220 13.17 0.91 -4.92
C GLN A 220 13.22 0.40 -3.48
N ARG A 221 13.15 -0.92 -3.34
CA ARG A 221 13.29 -1.65 -2.08
C ARG A 221 14.43 -2.66 -2.20
N ARG A 222 15.67 -2.22 -1.93
CA ARG A 222 16.91 -3.00 -2.12
C ARG A 222 16.94 -4.32 -1.34
N ASN A 223 16.21 -4.41 -0.24
CA ASN A 223 16.13 -5.61 0.58
C ASN A 223 15.11 -6.65 0.08
N LEU A 224 14.39 -6.38 -1.01
CA LEU A 224 13.42 -7.31 -1.58
C LEU A 224 14.03 -8.05 -2.77
N HIS A 225 14.08 -9.37 -2.68
CA HIS A 225 14.34 -10.22 -3.84
C HIS A 225 13.07 -10.37 -4.68
N LEU A 226 13.09 -9.86 -5.90
CA LEU A 226 11.94 -9.92 -6.84
C LEU A 226 12.19 -11.02 -7.87
N GLU A 227 11.24 -11.96 -7.97
CA GLU A 227 11.36 -13.11 -8.88
C GLU A 227 10.02 -13.42 -9.56
N ILE A 228 10.05 -13.64 -10.88
CA ILE A 228 8.91 -14.15 -11.65
C ILE A 228 9.10 -15.64 -11.88
N ARG A 229 8.07 -16.43 -11.53
CA ARG A 229 8.03 -17.87 -11.74
C ARG A 229 6.98 -18.22 -12.77
N TYR A 230 7.41 -18.74 -13.89
CA TYR A 230 6.51 -19.10 -15.01
C TYR A 230 5.89 -20.46 -14.74
N THR A 231 4.58 -20.54 -14.91
CA THR A 231 3.78 -21.76 -14.71
C THR A 231 2.83 -21.98 -15.87
N ARG A 232 2.34 -23.21 -15.99
CA ARG A 232 1.30 -23.62 -16.95
C ARG A 232 0.11 -24.15 -16.18
N ASP A 233 -1.09 -23.97 -16.72
CA ASP A 233 -2.29 -24.50 -16.09
C ASP A 233 -2.36 -26.04 -16.16
N GLU A 234 -1.87 -26.63 -17.24
CA GLU A 234 -1.82 -28.08 -17.45
C GLU A 234 -0.87 -28.80 -16.48
N GLU A 235 0.15 -28.11 -15.99
CA GLU A 235 1.12 -28.61 -15.00
C GLU A 235 1.14 -27.65 -13.82
N ASP A 236 0.08 -27.61 -13.00
CA ASP A 236 0.07 -26.78 -11.80
C ASP A 236 1.03 -27.32 -10.74
N ASN A 237 2.29 -26.99 -10.89
CA ASN A 237 3.38 -27.37 -9.98
C ASN A 237 3.71 -26.27 -8.96
N ARG A 238 2.88 -25.21 -8.86
CA ARG A 238 3.10 -24.07 -7.94
C ARG A 238 3.31 -24.50 -6.50
N LEU A 239 2.44 -25.40 -6.01
CA LEU A 239 2.53 -25.89 -4.63
C LEU A 239 3.85 -26.63 -4.37
N SER A 240 4.22 -27.56 -5.24
CA SER A 240 5.47 -28.32 -5.10
C SER A 240 6.72 -27.44 -5.21
N ASP A 241 6.69 -26.44 -6.09
CA ASP A 241 7.76 -25.46 -6.25
C ASP A 241 7.88 -24.57 -5.00
N PHE A 242 6.77 -24.04 -4.50
CA PHE A 242 6.74 -23.23 -3.28
C PHE A 242 7.22 -24.03 -2.06
N LEU A 243 6.74 -25.27 -1.89
CA LEU A 243 7.13 -26.15 -0.78
C LEU A 243 8.63 -26.47 -0.83
N ARG A 244 9.17 -26.75 -2.00
CA ARG A 244 10.62 -26.98 -2.19
C ARG A 244 11.44 -25.76 -1.76
N TRP A 245 11.03 -24.57 -2.18
CA TRP A 245 11.68 -23.34 -1.78
C TRP A 245 11.58 -23.11 -0.27
N LEU A 246 10.38 -23.26 0.32
CA LEU A 246 10.17 -23.01 1.75
C LEU A 246 10.93 -24.01 2.64
N ARG A 247 10.93 -25.28 2.28
CA ARG A 247 11.74 -26.30 2.96
C ARG A 247 13.24 -25.95 2.92
N GLY A 248 13.74 -25.52 1.77
CA GLY A 248 15.12 -25.03 1.66
C GLY A 248 15.39 -23.79 2.52
N VAL A 249 14.39 -22.93 2.80
CA VAL A 249 14.53 -21.84 3.78
C VAL A 249 14.63 -22.40 5.19
N TYR A 250 13.79 -23.38 5.57
CA TYR A 250 13.84 -24.02 6.89
C TYR A 250 15.17 -24.75 7.13
N ASP A 251 15.69 -25.46 6.12
CA ASP A 251 16.98 -26.15 6.22
C ASP A 251 18.14 -25.18 6.47
N ARG A 252 18.16 -24.04 5.76
CA ARG A 252 19.17 -22.97 6.01
C ARG A 252 19.04 -22.35 7.40
N ARG A 253 17.83 -22.23 7.94
CA ARG A 253 17.60 -21.70 9.28
C ARG A 253 17.96 -22.69 10.39
N ARG A 254 18.00 -23.99 10.09
CA ARG A 254 18.45 -25.05 11.00
C ARG A 254 19.96 -25.29 10.99
N ALA A 255 20.71 -24.65 10.08
CA ALA A 255 22.17 -24.72 10.11
C ALA A 255 22.71 -24.16 11.44
N ASP A 256 23.72 -24.82 12.01
CA ASP A 256 24.21 -24.58 13.39
C ASP A 256 24.51 -23.11 13.68
N THR A 257 25.19 -22.41 12.77
CA THR A 257 25.49 -20.98 12.91
C THR A 257 24.23 -20.12 12.99
N ARG A 258 23.21 -20.44 12.19
CA ARG A 258 21.96 -19.67 12.14
C ARG A 258 21.02 -20.03 13.29
N LEU A 259 21.05 -21.27 13.73
CA LEU A 259 20.22 -21.73 14.84
C LEU A 259 20.53 -21.01 16.14
N SER A 260 21.80 -20.75 16.42
CA SER A 260 22.25 -20.00 17.60
C SER A 260 21.72 -18.56 17.58
N GLU A 261 21.82 -17.87 16.43
CA GLU A 261 21.30 -16.50 16.27
C GLU A 261 19.77 -16.44 16.44
N LEU A 262 19.04 -17.45 15.95
CA LEU A 262 17.59 -17.52 16.09
C LEU A 262 17.17 -17.77 17.54
N GLN A 263 17.91 -18.62 18.26
CA GLN A 263 17.67 -18.88 19.68
C GLN A 263 17.90 -17.63 20.54
N GLU A 264 18.97 -16.88 20.26
CA GLU A 264 19.23 -15.60 20.92
C GLU A 264 18.14 -14.56 20.63
N ALA A 265 17.59 -14.56 19.41
CA ALA A 265 16.48 -13.69 19.01
C ALA A 265 15.11 -14.19 19.48
N GLY A 266 15.01 -15.38 20.10
CA GLY A 266 13.74 -16.00 20.49
C GLY A 266 12.86 -16.42 19.30
N GLU A 267 13.48 -16.65 18.12
CA GLU A 267 12.79 -17.05 16.91
C GLU A 267 12.86 -18.58 16.69
N ARG A 268 11.76 -19.16 16.20
CA ARG A 268 11.73 -20.56 15.78
C ARG A 268 12.28 -20.73 14.36
N PRO A 269 13.02 -21.81 14.03
CA PRO A 269 13.48 -22.06 12.67
C PRO A 269 12.36 -22.09 11.62
N GLU A 270 11.21 -22.63 11.97
CA GLU A 270 10.02 -22.72 11.11
C GLU A 270 9.18 -21.41 11.10
N SER A 271 9.47 -20.48 11.96
CA SER A 271 8.78 -19.17 11.99
C SER A 271 9.29 -18.27 10.87
N VAL A 272 8.76 -18.46 9.67
CA VAL A 272 9.02 -17.62 8.49
C VAL A 272 7.73 -16.93 8.09
N PRO A 273 7.42 -15.77 8.71
CA PRO A 273 6.15 -15.09 8.45
C PRO A 273 6.03 -14.69 6.99
N GLY A 274 4.92 -15.08 6.37
CA GLY A 274 4.68 -14.81 4.96
C GLY A 274 3.23 -14.50 4.63
N ILE A 275 3.04 -13.95 3.44
CA ILE A 275 1.73 -13.68 2.85
C ILE A 275 1.68 -14.31 1.46
N ILE A 276 0.60 -15.03 1.17
CA ILE A 276 0.32 -15.54 -0.17
C ILE A 276 -0.97 -14.90 -0.66
N TYR A 277 -0.90 -14.15 -1.74
CA TYR A 277 -2.07 -13.51 -2.37
C TYR A 277 -2.67 -14.41 -3.43
N THR A 278 -4.00 -14.61 -3.35
CA THR A 278 -4.81 -15.34 -4.33
C THR A 278 -5.90 -14.42 -4.89
N ILE A 279 -6.53 -14.81 -5.99
CA ILE A 279 -7.60 -14.01 -6.60
C ILE A 279 -9.00 -14.39 -6.12
N SER A 280 -9.17 -15.59 -5.53
CA SER A 280 -10.46 -16.07 -5.05
C SER A 280 -10.43 -16.53 -3.60
N ARG A 281 -11.60 -16.52 -2.95
CA ARG A 281 -11.77 -16.98 -1.56
C ARG A 281 -11.60 -18.49 -1.46
N ASP A 282 -12.11 -19.21 -2.43
CA ASP A 282 -12.04 -20.68 -2.46
C ASP A 282 -10.58 -21.14 -2.63
N GLU A 283 -9.78 -20.39 -3.41
CA GLU A 283 -8.35 -20.63 -3.54
C GLU A 283 -7.61 -20.32 -2.21
N CYS A 284 -8.03 -19.29 -1.45
CA CYS A 284 -7.49 -19.03 -0.11
C CYS A 284 -7.70 -20.23 0.82
N GLU A 285 -8.93 -20.77 0.86
CA GLU A 285 -9.28 -21.89 1.73
C GLU A 285 -8.56 -23.18 1.33
N SER A 286 -8.60 -23.53 0.04
CA SER A 286 -7.97 -24.76 -0.47
C SER A 286 -6.46 -24.74 -0.33
N LEU A 287 -5.79 -23.63 -0.68
CA LEU A 287 -4.35 -23.51 -0.57
C LEU A 287 -3.89 -23.53 0.89
N SER A 288 -4.58 -22.82 1.78
CA SER A 288 -4.24 -22.85 3.21
C SER A 288 -4.46 -24.25 3.82
N ALA A 289 -5.47 -24.99 3.38
CA ALA A 289 -5.67 -26.39 3.79
C ALA A 289 -4.54 -27.30 3.28
N SER A 290 -4.15 -27.15 2.01
CA SER A 290 -3.04 -27.92 1.43
C SER A 290 -1.72 -27.66 2.16
N LEU A 291 -1.42 -26.40 2.51
CA LEU A 291 -0.23 -26.07 3.29
C LEU A 291 -0.26 -26.66 4.70
N ARG A 292 -1.42 -26.66 5.37
CA ARG A 292 -1.56 -27.31 6.69
C ARG A 292 -1.36 -28.83 6.62
N ASN A 293 -1.83 -29.48 5.57
CA ASN A 293 -1.59 -30.92 5.34
C ASN A 293 -0.09 -31.23 5.18
N GLU A 294 0.69 -30.29 4.71
CA GLU A 294 2.17 -30.37 4.62
C GLU A 294 2.88 -29.95 5.93
N GLY A 295 2.14 -29.74 7.01
CA GLY A 295 2.67 -29.34 8.32
C GLY A 295 3.03 -27.87 8.45
N ILE A 296 2.59 -27.01 7.52
CA ILE A 296 2.87 -25.58 7.53
C ILE A 296 1.72 -24.81 8.16
N GLY A 297 2.03 -23.94 9.12
CA GLY A 297 1.06 -23.09 9.81
C GLY A 297 0.46 -22.01 8.91
N ALA A 298 -0.54 -22.34 8.09
CA ALA A 298 -1.19 -21.44 7.16
C ALA A 298 -2.66 -21.19 7.52
N ARG A 299 -3.10 -19.93 7.42
CA ARG A 299 -4.49 -19.50 7.69
C ARG A 299 -5.07 -18.71 6.54
N PRO A 300 -6.33 -18.96 6.15
CA PRO A 300 -7.01 -18.15 5.15
C PRO A 300 -7.41 -16.79 5.72
N PHE A 301 -7.43 -15.76 4.86
CA PHE A 301 -7.90 -14.42 5.23
C PHE A 301 -8.65 -13.76 4.05
N HIS A 302 -9.96 -13.62 4.17
CA HIS A 302 -10.79 -12.99 3.14
C HIS A 302 -12.05 -12.34 3.73
N ALA A 303 -12.78 -11.58 2.92
CA ALA A 303 -13.88 -10.74 3.36
C ALA A 303 -15.06 -11.52 4.00
N ARG A 304 -15.28 -12.79 3.61
CA ARG A 304 -16.37 -13.62 4.15
C ARG A 304 -16.11 -14.19 5.54
N LEU A 305 -14.86 -14.16 6.02
CA LEU A 305 -14.58 -14.67 7.37
C LEU A 305 -15.25 -13.78 8.41
N PRO A 306 -15.78 -14.34 9.51
CA PRO A 306 -16.28 -13.59 10.66
C PRO A 306 -15.23 -12.61 11.17
N LYS A 307 -15.70 -11.48 11.72
CA LYS A 307 -14.82 -10.44 12.22
C LYS A 307 -13.86 -10.96 13.28
N GLU A 308 -14.38 -11.74 14.21
CA GLU A 308 -13.65 -12.32 15.34
C GLU A 308 -12.52 -13.24 14.85
N VAL A 309 -12.79 -14.07 13.84
CA VAL A 309 -11.79 -14.97 13.22
C VAL A 309 -10.68 -14.17 12.54
N LYS A 310 -11.04 -13.07 11.87
CA LYS A 310 -10.04 -12.19 11.23
C LYS A 310 -9.15 -11.52 12.26
N GLU A 311 -9.74 -10.99 13.33
CA GLU A 311 -9.02 -10.31 14.41
C GLU A 311 -8.08 -11.29 15.15
N GLU A 312 -8.57 -12.49 15.49
CA GLU A 312 -7.76 -13.53 16.09
C GLU A 312 -6.61 -13.99 15.19
N THR A 313 -6.91 -14.29 13.93
CA THR A 313 -5.90 -14.72 12.95
C THR A 313 -4.81 -13.68 12.79
N LEU A 314 -5.20 -12.42 12.68
CA LEU A 314 -4.25 -11.30 12.54
C LEU A 314 -3.37 -11.15 13.79
N ALA A 315 -3.97 -11.16 14.99
CA ALA A 315 -3.24 -11.02 16.25
C ALA A 315 -2.20 -12.13 16.44
N ARG A 316 -2.59 -13.40 16.22
CA ARG A 316 -1.71 -14.55 16.34
C ARG A 316 -0.59 -14.56 15.29
N TRP A 317 -0.89 -14.14 14.06
CA TRP A 317 0.12 -13.99 13.00
C TRP A 317 1.12 -12.88 13.32
N ILE A 318 0.65 -11.72 13.84
CA ILE A 318 1.52 -10.60 14.25
C ILE A 318 2.48 -11.06 15.36
N SER A 319 2.00 -11.81 16.33
CA SER A 319 2.80 -12.33 17.46
C SER A 319 3.69 -13.54 17.10
N ASN A 320 3.73 -13.99 15.84
CA ASN A 320 4.46 -15.18 15.39
C ASN A 320 4.07 -16.47 16.13
N GLU A 321 2.79 -16.63 16.46
CA GLU A 321 2.29 -17.82 17.17
C GLU A 321 2.41 -19.08 16.30
N PRO A 322 2.81 -20.23 16.84
CA PRO A 322 2.85 -21.50 16.12
C PRO A 322 1.54 -21.83 15.41
N GLY A 323 1.62 -22.23 14.14
CA GLY A 323 0.45 -22.52 13.31
C GLY A 323 -0.20 -21.30 12.65
N TYR A 324 0.38 -20.11 12.83
CA TYR A 324 -0.02 -18.86 12.21
C TYR A 324 1.19 -18.20 11.51
N ASP A 325 1.98 -18.96 10.76
CA ASP A 325 3.19 -18.48 10.10
C ASP A 325 2.87 -17.79 8.76
N ILE A 326 1.88 -18.31 8.03
CA ILE A 326 1.52 -17.84 6.69
C ILE A 326 0.06 -17.42 6.63
N ILE A 327 -0.20 -16.23 6.10
CA ILE A 327 -1.54 -15.79 5.72
C ILE A 327 -1.74 -16.03 4.23
N VAL A 328 -2.77 -16.82 3.88
CA VAL A 328 -3.23 -16.97 2.49
C VAL A 328 -4.45 -16.07 2.30
N ALA A 329 -4.34 -15.06 1.45
CA ALA A 329 -5.33 -13.99 1.43
C ALA A 329 -5.74 -13.54 0.02
N THR A 330 -6.93 -12.96 -0.08
CA THR A 330 -7.29 -12.10 -1.20
C THR A 330 -6.77 -10.67 -0.94
N THR A 331 -6.94 -9.76 -1.91
CA THR A 331 -6.65 -8.31 -1.77
C THR A 331 -7.31 -7.66 -0.54
N ALA A 332 -8.29 -8.35 0.11
CA ALA A 332 -8.88 -7.89 1.37
C ALA A 332 -7.86 -7.87 2.54
N PHE A 333 -6.79 -8.65 2.45
CA PHE A 333 -5.66 -8.59 3.37
C PHE A 333 -4.66 -7.56 2.86
N GLY A 334 -5.05 -6.31 2.94
CA GLY A 334 -4.31 -5.26 2.28
C GLY A 334 -3.87 -4.17 3.24
N MET A 335 -4.63 -3.12 3.27
CA MET A 335 -4.28 -1.87 3.90
C MET A 335 -4.45 -1.93 5.42
N GLY A 336 -3.54 -1.31 6.17
CA GLY A 336 -3.60 -1.24 7.64
C GLY A 336 -2.86 -2.36 8.40
N ILE A 337 -2.21 -3.29 7.71
CA ILE A 337 -1.40 -4.33 8.35
C ILE A 337 0.00 -3.80 8.60
N ASP A 338 0.41 -3.79 9.85
CA ASP A 338 1.74 -3.39 10.28
C ASP A 338 2.46 -4.55 10.97
N LYS A 339 3.18 -5.34 10.17
CA LYS A 339 4.09 -6.38 10.63
C LYS A 339 5.43 -6.20 9.94
N ASN A 340 6.47 -5.94 10.72
CA ASN A 340 7.77 -5.56 10.19
C ASN A 340 8.56 -6.74 9.61
N ASN A 341 8.42 -7.93 10.21
CA ASN A 341 9.24 -9.10 9.91
C ASN A 341 8.62 -10.07 8.90
N VAL A 342 7.81 -9.61 7.97
CA VAL A 342 7.33 -10.46 6.87
C VAL A 342 8.50 -10.83 5.96
N ARG A 343 8.80 -12.13 5.87
CA ARG A 343 9.98 -12.63 5.14
C ARG A 343 9.71 -12.93 3.68
N PHE A 344 8.44 -13.17 3.32
CA PHE A 344 8.09 -13.32 1.92
C PHE A 344 6.66 -12.86 1.62
N VAL A 345 6.47 -12.44 0.37
CA VAL A 345 5.16 -12.21 -0.25
C VAL A 345 5.12 -12.99 -1.55
N VAL A 346 4.11 -13.82 -1.71
CA VAL A 346 3.88 -14.62 -2.92
C VAL A 346 2.58 -14.20 -3.56
N HIS A 347 2.63 -13.84 -4.83
CA HIS A 347 1.44 -13.72 -5.66
C HIS A 347 1.22 -15.07 -6.35
N TRP A 348 0.20 -15.81 -5.89
CA TRP A 348 -0.11 -17.13 -6.42
C TRP A 348 -0.63 -17.07 -7.86
N ARG A 349 -1.17 -15.94 -8.21
CA ARG A 349 -1.60 -15.54 -9.56
C ARG A 349 -1.29 -14.06 -9.79
N ILE A 350 -1.27 -13.64 -11.05
CA ILE A 350 -1.04 -12.22 -11.38
C ILE A 350 -2.11 -11.34 -10.74
N PRO A 351 -1.74 -10.26 -10.01
CA PRO A 351 -2.70 -9.31 -9.45
C PRO A 351 -3.33 -8.43 -10.52
N LYS A 352 -4.41 -7.71 -10.16
CA LYS A 352 -5.22 -6.91 -11.08
C LYS A 352 -4.54 -5.64 -11.59
N SER A 353 -3.44 -5.19 -10.96
CA SER A 353 -2.73 -3.97 -11.32
C SER A 353 -1.27 -3.99 -10.88
N PHE A 354 -0.44 -3.17 -11.53
CA PHE A 354 0.97 -3.01 -11.18
C PHE A 354 1.13 -2.37 -9.79
N GLU A 355 0.31 -1.37 -9.50
CA GLU A 355 0.32 -0.69 -8.22
C GLU A 355 -0.08 -1.62 -7.07
N GLY A 356 -1.10 -2.47 -7.30
CA GLY A 356 -1.50 -3.51 -6.37
C GLY A 356 -0.36 -4.49 -6.08
N TYR A 357 0.29 -5.00 -7.13
CA TYR A 357 1.48 -5.83 -6.99
C TYR A 357 2.56 -5.15 -6.14
N TYR A 358 2.91 -3.91 -6.47
CA TYR A 358 3.95 -3.17 -5.76
C TYR A 358 3.57 -2.92 -4.28
N GLN A 359 2.32 -2.57 -4.02
CA GLN A 359 1.83 -2.33 -2.66
C GLN A 359 1.81 -3.60 -1.81
N GLU A 360 1.42 -4.73 -2.40
CA GLU A 360 1.38 -6.05 -1.75
C GLU A 360 2.78 -6.60 -1.52
N ALA A 361 3.66 -6.58 -2.52
CA ALA A 361 5.07 -6.95 -2.39
C ALA A 361 5.80 -6.08 -1.36
N GLY A 362 5.47 -4.78 -1.30
CA GLY A 362 6.02 -3.82 -0.34
C GLY A 362 5.73 -4.13 1.14
N ARG A 363 4.88 -5.13 1.44
CA ARG A 363 4.64 -5.61 2.83
C ARG A 363 5.79 -6.43 3.36
N ALA A 364 6.61 -7.04 2.49
CA ALA A 364 7.78 -7.77 2.89
C ALA A 364 8.89 -6.85 3.42
N GLY A 365 9.64 -7.31 4.41
CA GLY A 365 10.88 -6.69 4.85
C GLY A 365 10.78 -5.22 5.28
N ARG A 366 9.76 -4.82 6.01
CA ARG A 366 9.63 -3.44 6.51
C ARG A 366 10.70 -3.08 7.55
N ASP A 367 11.29 -4.08 8.17
CA ASP A 367 12.42 -3.97 9.09
C ASP A 367 13.79 -3.77 8.37
N GLY A 368 13.81 -3.77 7.04
CA GLY A 368 15.03 -3.65 6.23
C GLY A 368 15.74 -4.97 5.96
N ASN A 369 15.32 -6.06 6.59
CA ASN A 369 15.94 -7.37 6.39
C ASN A 369 15.55 -7.97 5.02
N ALA A 370 16.44 -8.81 4.48
CA ALA A 370 16.23 -9.50 3.22
C ALA A 370 14.93 -10.29 3.22
N SER A 371 14.13 -10.10 2.17
CA SER A 371 12.83 -10.74 2.03
C SER A 371 12.55 -11.08 0.57
N TYR A 372 11.70 -12.07 0.33
CA TYR A 372 11.44 -12.61 -1.01
C TYR A 372 10.06 -12.23 -1.50
N CYS A 373 9.97 -11.84 -2.77
CA CYS A 373 8.71 -11.57 -3.45
C CYS A 373 8.65 -12.40 -4.74
N PHE A 374 7.76 -13.39 -4.77
CA PHE A 374 7.54 -14.22 -5.95
C PHE A 374 6.21 -13.88 -6.58
N LEU A 375 6.18 -13.88 -7.91
CA LEU A 375 4.95 -13.83 -8.67
C LEU A 375 4.90 -15.03 -9.61
N TYR A 376 3.93 -15.92 -9.40
CA TYR A 376 3.62 -16.98 -10.35
C TYR A 376 2.82 -16.41 -11.52
N TYR A 377 3.35 -16.59 -12.72
CA TYR A 377 2.79 -16.00 -13.93
C TYR A 377 2.49 -17.06 -14.98
N SER A 378 1.28 -17.01 -15.54
CA SER A 378 0.89 -17.67 -16.78
C SER A 378 0.03 -16.74 -17.62
N ARG A 379 -0.02 -16.94 -18.94
CA ARG A 379 -0.87 -16.14 -19.84
C ARG A 379 -2.36 -16.46 -19.64
N GLU A 380 -2.68 -17.69 -19.27
CA GLU A 380 -4.04 -18.12 -18.93
C GLU A 380 -4.57 -17.37 -17.70
N ASP A 381 -3.72 -17.19 -16.66
CA ASP A 381 -4.09 -16.38 -15.50
C ASP A 381 -4.27 -14.90 -15.86
N LEU A 382 -3.41 -14.37 -16.73
CA LEU A 382 -3.57 -13.01 -17.24
C LEU A 382 -4.93 -12.83 -17.93
N GLU A 383 -5.32 -13.75 -18.82
CA GLU A 383 -6.62 -13.68 -19.50
C GLU A 383 -7.80 -13.77 -18.52
N ARG A 384 -7.70 -14.61 -17.49
CA ARG A 384 -8.71 -14.69 -16.41
C ARG A 384 -8.83 -13.37 -15.67
N VAL A 385 -7.70 -12.76 -15.30
CA VAL A 385 -7.68 -11.47 -14.63
C VAL A 385 -8.17 -10.35 -15.51
N MET A 386 -7.84 -10.35 -16.82
CA MET A 386 -8.39 -9.40 -17.79
C MET A 386 -9.91 -9.45 -17.84
N ARG A 387 -10.51 -10.67 -17.83
CA ARG A 387 -11.97 -10.84 -17.79
C ARG A 387 -12.57 -10.30 -16.49
N LEU A 388 -11.90 -10.52 -15.34
CA LEU A 388 -12.34 -9.96 -14.05
C LEU A 388 -12.29 -8.43 -14.04
N VAL A 389 -11.20 -7.83 -14.55
CA VAL A 389 -11.09 -6.36 -14.66
C VAL A 389 -12.16 -5.79 -15.56
N LYS A 390 -12.52 -6.50 -16.65
CA LYS A 390 -13.60 -6.11 -17.57
C LYS A 390 -14.97 -6.19 -16.88
N SER A 391 -15.24 -7.23 -16.12
CA SER A 391 -16.52 -7.37 -15.38
C SER A 391 -16.66 -6.33 -14.27
N ASP A 392 -15.61 -6.09 -13.49
CA ASP A 392 -15.58 -5.06 -12.45
C ASP A 392 -15.70 -3.63 -13.04
N GLY A 393 -15.31 -3.45 -14.30
CA GLY A 393 -15.39 -2.17 -15.02
C GLY A 393 -16.74 -1.86 -15.64
N ALA A 394 -17.70 -2.79 -15.65
CA ALA A 394 -19.01 -2.58 -16.25
C ALA A 394 -19.83 -1.48 -15.53
N GLU A 395 -19.54 -1.22 -14.26
CA GLU A 395 -20.14 -0.15 -13.46
C GLU A 395 -19.24 1.09 -13.31
N ALA A 396 -17.98 1.03 -13.81
CA ALA A 396 -17.00 2.11 -13.70
C ALA A 396 -17.06 3.06 -14.90
N SER A 397 -16.51 4.27 -14.75
CA SER A 397 -16.33 5.17 -15.90
C SER A 397 -15.36 4.54 -16.93
N HIS A 398 -15.53 4.88 -18.20
CA HIS A 398 -14.68 4.37 -19.28
C HIS A 398 -13.19 4.68 -19.02
N SER A 399 -12.85 5.86 -18.52
CA SER A 399 -11.48 6.27 -18.15
C SER A 399 -10.87 5.39 -17.06
N ASN A 400 -11.65 5.01 -16.05
CA ASN A 400 -11.18 4.12 -14.98
C ASN A 400 -10.92 2.69 -15.48
N TYR A 401 -11.79 2.16 -16.36
CA TYR A 401 -11.56 0.86 -17.00
C TYR A 401 -10.26 0.84 -17.81
N GLU A 402 -10.05 1.87 -18.65
CA GLU A 402 -8.81 1.98 -19.45
C GLU A 402 -7.57 2.07 -18.55
N ALA A 403 -7.63 2.82 -17.45
CA ALA A 403 -6.54 2.94 -16.50
C ALA A 403 -6.18 1.59 -15.88
N ARG A 404 -7.18 0.83 -15.42
CA ARG A 404 -6.98 -0.53 -14.85
C ARG A 404 -6.40 -1.49 -15.86
N MET A 405 -6.91 -1.48 -17.10
CA MET A 405 -6.37 -2.32 -18.18
C MET A 405 -4.94 -1.96 -18.55
N ARG A 406 -4.60 -0.67 -18.56
CA ARG A 406 -3.23 -0.19 -18.82
C ARG A 406 -2.27 -0.65 -17.72
N SER A 407 -2.66 -0.52 -16.46
CA SER A 407 -1.88 -0.99 -15.32
C SER A 407 -1.66 -2.51 -15.35
N LEU A 408 -2.70 -3.30 -15.66
CA LEU A 408 -2.58 -4.75 -15.79
C LEU A 408 -1.66 -5.15 -16.96
N LYS A 409 -1.76 -4.47 -18.11
CA LYS A 409 -0.86 -4.71 -19.25
C LYS A 409 0.60 -4.39 -18.90
N ALA A 410 0.85 -3.27 -18.20
CA ALA A 410 2.18 -2.92 -17.73
C ALA A 410 2.76 -3.97 -16.76
N LEU A 411 1.91 -4.58 -15.92
CA LEU A 411 2.32 -5.69 -15.06
C LEU A 411 2.64 -6.96 -15.87
N ALA A 412 1.87 -7.25 -16.90
CA ALA A 412 2.16 -8.37 -17.81
C ALA A 412 3.50 -8.16 -18.53
N GLU A 413 3.75 -6.95 -19.06
CA GLU A 413 5.03 -6.56 -19.66
C GLU A 413 6.20 -6.71 -18.66
N TYR A 414 6.00 -6.31 -17.40
CA TYR A 414 6.97 -6.53 -16.33
C TYR A 414 7.26 -8.03 -16.10
N CYS A 415 6.24 -8.87 -16.13
CA CYS A 415 6.41 -10.32 -15.96
C CYS A 415 7.16 -10.94 -17.15
N GLU A 416 6.85 -10.53 -18.38
CA GLU A 416 7.42 -11.10 -19.60
C GLU A 416 8.78 -10.50 -20.00
N ASN A 417 9.17 -9.37 -19.40
CA ASN A 417 10.47 -8.78 -19.69
C ASN A 417 11.60 -9.54 -18.97
N THR A 418 12.46 -10.19 -19.76
CA THR A 418 13.65 -10.91 -19.29
C THR A 418 14.97 -10.20 -19.58
N SER A 419 14.92 -8.95 -20.07
CA SER A 419 16.09 -8.21 -20.53
C SER A 419 16.59 -7.13 -19.57
N THR A 420 15.80 -6.79 -18.54
CA THR A 420 16.13 -5.69 -17.63
C THR A 420 15.81 -6.04 -16.17
N CYS A 421 16.53 -5.37 -15.27
CA CYS A 421 16.36 -5.49 -13.82
C CYS A 421 14.91 -5.23 -13.36
N ARG A 422 14.38 -6.07 -12.47
CA ARG A 422 13.02 -5.92 -11.91
C ARG A 422 12.84 -4.60 -11.17
N HIS A 423 13.83 -4.17 -10.40
CA HIS A 423 13.77 -2.89 -9.69
C HIS A 423 13.80 -1.71 -10.66
N ALA A 424 14.59 -1.77 -11.73
CA ALA A 424 14.62 -0.71 -12.75
C ALA A 424 13.28 -0.56 -13.46
N GLN A 425 12.58 -1.67 -13.74
CA GLN A 425 11.24 -1.64 -14.32
C GLN A 425 10.22 -1.00 -13.38
N ILE A 426 10.26 -1.31 -12.07
CA ILE A 426 9.40 -0.68 -11.06
C ILE A 426 9.70 0.83 -10.98
N CYS A 427 10.98 1.22 -10.89
CA CYS A 427 11.38 2.62 -10.85
C CYS A 427 10.87 3.38 -12.09
N LYS A 428 11.06 2.82 -13.27
CA LYS A 428 10.56 3.39 -14.53
C LYS A 428 9.04 3.57 -14.53
N TYR A 429 8.29 2.57 -14.06
CA TYR A 429 6.83 2.64 -13.99
C TYR A 429 6.34 3.80 -13.12
N PHE A 430 7.00 4.05 -12.00
CA PHE A 430 6.68 5.16 -11.09
C PHE A 430 7.36 6.49 -11.47
N GLY A 431 8.02 6.54 -12.65
CA GLY A 431 8.57 7.78 -13.21
C GLY A 431 9.94 8.16 -12.66
N GLU A 432 10.69 7.24 -12.06
CA GLU A 432 12.08 7.44 -11.69
C GLU A 432 12.99 7.13 -12.89
N THR A 433 13.87 8.07 -13.21
CA THR A 433 14.83 7.92 -14.31
C THR A 433 16.23 7.52 -13.88
N ALA A 434 16.52 7.57 -12.58
CA ALA A 434 17.79 7.12 -12.02
C ALA A 434 17.94 5.60 -12.17
N ALA A 435 19.18 5.15 -12.40
CA ALA A 435 19.47 3.72 -12.44
C ALA A 435 19.21 3.07 -11.09
N ALA A 436 18.41 2.01 -11.07
CA ALA A 436 18.18 1.24 -9.87
C ALA A 436 19.45 0.45 -9.52
N GLU A 437 19.93 0.60 -8.30
CA GLU A 437 20.99 -0.27 -7.77
C GLU A 437 20.39 -1.61 -7.32
N CYS A 438 20.84 -2.71 -7.91
CA CYS A 438 20.31 -4.02 -7.60
C CYS A 438 21.43 -5.08 -7.66
N ASP A 439 21.99 -5.36 -6.50
CA ASP A 439 23.01 -6.40 -6.35
C ASP A 439 22.34 -7.72 -6.00
N PHE A 440 22.05 -8.57 -6.99
CA PHE A 440 21.43 -9.89 -6.83
C PHE A 440 20.05 -9.91 -6.15
N ALA A 441 19.44 -8.75 -5.96
CA ALA A 441 18.11 -8.64 -5.33
C ALA A 441 16.95 -8.90 -6.32
N CYS A 442 17.21 -9.41 -7.54
CA CYS A 442 16.15 -9.86 -8.47
C CYS A 442 16.65 -11.05 -9.32
N ASP A 443 15.71 -11.75 -9.92
CA ASP A 443 15.94 -12.91 -10.79
C ASP A 443 16.86 -12.60 -11.97
N TRP A 444 16.72 -11.44 -12.58
CA TRP A 444 17.57 -11.03 -13.71
C TRP A 444 19.03 -10.84 -13.33
N HIS A 445 19.33 -10.18 -12.20
CA HIS A 445 20.70 -10.00 -11.73
C HIS A 445 21.33 -11.30 -11.21
N LYS A 446 20.46 -12.20 -10.69
CA LYS A 446 20.93 -13.50 -10.20
C LYS A 446 21.40 -14.39 -11.33
N ASP A 447 20.60 -14.55 -12.39
CA ASP A 447 20.92 -15.32 -13.58
C ASP A 447 19.96 -14.97 -14.73
N ALA A 448 20.35 -14.00 -15.56
CA ALA A 448 19.54 -13.57 -16.72
C ALA A 448 19.38 -14.68 -17.78
N HIS A 449 20.36 -15.57 -17.91
CA HIS A 449 20.30 -16.67 -18.87
C HIS A 449 19.28 -17.73 -18.42
N ASP A 450 19.31 -18.13 -17.15
CA ASP A 450 18.33 -19.07 -16.58
C ASP A 450 16.93 -18.47 -16.57
N LEU A 451 16.79 -17.18 -16.29
CA LEU A 451 15.53 -16.46 -16.36
C LEU A 451 14.91 -16.57 -17.76
N ASN A 452 15.70 -16.28 -18.81
CA ASN A 452 15.22 -16.38 -20.19
C ASN A 452 14.85 -17.82 -20.58
N LYS A 453 15.65 -18.80 -20.13
CA LYS A 453 15.34 -20.22 -20.36
C LYS A 453 14.02 -20.64 -19.67
N ARG A 454 13.79 -20.21 -18.43
CA ARG A 454 12.54 -20.46 -17.70
C ARG A 454 11.33 -19.80 -18.39
N PHE A 455 11.50 -18.56 -18.87
CA PHE A 455 10.50 -17.84 -19.64
C PHE A 455 10.12 -18.62 -20.91
N MET A 456 11.09 -18.99 -21.74
CA MET A 456 10.86 -19.73 -22.98
C MET A 456 10.19 -21.09 -22.72
N LYS A 457 10.64 -21.82 -21.69
CA LYS A 457 10.04 -23.11 -21.30
C LYS A 457 8.62 -22.94 -20.75
N GLY A 458 8.38 -21.91 -19.94
CA GLY A 458 7.09 -21.69 -19.27
C GLY A 458 5.98 -21.22 -20.20
N LEU A 459 6.29 -20.44 -21.23
CA LEU A 459 5.30 -19.84 -22.12
C LEU A 459 5.24 -20.45 -23.55
N ALA A 460 6.15 -21.36 -23.89
CA ALA A 460 6.27 -21.93 -25.25
C ALA A 460 4.97 -22.56 -25.81
N ASN A 461 4.12 -23.12 -24.92
CA ASN A 461 2.85 -23.72 -25.37
C ASN A 461 1.66 -22.73 -25.33
N ALA A 462 1.78 -21.60 -24.60
CA ALA A 462 0.70 -20.62 -24.49
C ALA A 462 0.42 -19.89 -25.82
N GLU A 463 1.42 -19.70 -26.67
CA GLU A 463 1.25 -19.13 -28.00
C GLU A 463 0.41 -20.02 -28.93
N TRP A 464 0.54 -21.33 -28.79
CA TRP A 464 -0.16 -22.28 -29.64
C TRP A 464 -1.66 -22.38 -29.29
N VAL A 465 -2.00 -22.32 -28.01
CA VAL A 465 -3.40 -22.35 -27.53
C VAL A 465 -4.12 -21.03 -27.86
N SER A 466 -3.43 -19.88 -27.73
CA SER A 466 -3.99 -18.56 -28.05
C SER A 466 -4.36 -18.41 -29.53
N THR A 467 -3.54 -18.96 -30.45
CA THR A 467 -3.83 -18.91 -31.91
C THR A 467 -5.00 -19.82 -32.30
N GLN A 468 -5.21 -20.95 -31.62
CA GLN A 468 -6.37 -21.81 -31.87
C GLN A 468 -7.67 -21.21 -31.31
N ALA A 469 -7.64 -20.57 -30.14
CA ALA A 469 -8.79 -19.89 -29.57
C ALA A 469 -9.26 -18.69 -30.39
N VAL A 470 -8.32 -18.00 -31.06
CA VAL A 470 -8.64 -16.88 -31.97
C VAL A 470 -9.18 -17.37 -33.30
N GLN A 471 -8.70 -18.50 -33.85
CA GLN A 471 -9.25 -19.09 -35.07
C GLN A 471 -10.65 -19.67 -34.88
N GLY A 472 -10.94 -20.27 -33.70
CA GLY A 472 -12.28 -20.81 -33.40
C GLY A 472 -13.38 -19.76 -33.19
N THR A 473 -13.01 -18.47 -32.98
CA THR A 473 -13.97 -17.37 -32.83
C THR A 473 -14.25 -16.63 -34.12
N TYR A 474 -13.48 -16.85 -35.19
CA TYR A 474 -13.66 -16.17 -36.49
C TYR A 474 -14.49 -16.99 -37.51
N ASP A 475 -14.66 -18.29 -37.31
CA ASP A 475 -15.45 -19.15 -38.20
C ASP A 475 -16.96 -19.23 -37.85
N GLY A 476 -17.44 -18.40 -36.92
CA GLY A 476 -18.83 -18.43 -36.42
C GLY A 476 -19.74 -17.27 -36.81
N TYR A 477 -19.29 -16.30 -37.63
CA TYR A 477 -20.12 -15.14 -38.03
C TYR A 477 -20.00 -14.82 -39.53
N TYR A 478 -20.38 -15.74 -40.40
CA TYR A 478 -20.85 -15.49 -41.74
C TYR A 478 -21.65 -16.71 -42.17
N ASP A 479 -22.96 -16.71 -41.90
CA ASP A 479 -24.03 -17.23 -42.74
C ASP A 479 -25.38 -16.88 -42.11
N ASP A 480 -26.19 -16.15 -42.92
CA ASP A 480 -27.58 -15.70 -42.84
C ASP A 480 -27.88 -14.35 -42.17
#